data_797f71a715a7d6807a906966671c1691
#
_entry.id   797f71a715a7d6807a906966671c1691
#
_cell.length_a   1.000
_cell.length_b   1.000
_cell.length_c   1.000
_cell.angle_alpha   90.00
_cell.angle_beta   90.00
_cell.angle_gamma   90.00
#
_symmetry.space_group_name_H-M   'P 1'
#
loop_
_entity.id
_entity.type
_entity.pdbx_description
1 polymer ?
#
loop_
_entity_poly.entity_id
_entity_poly.type
_entity_poly.pdbx_seq_one_letter_code
_entity_poly.pdbx_strand_id
1 'polypeptide(L)'
;ATANQTVTEYAIPSSVTTIDSFSMTVKYLTKLTVNEGCLEILGRAIDFIPQVPGQPGPAATVELPSSLKKITDVLPMDYWGYNDVSSTTEPAIALWHGRLVFAKDFKVEEINPRAISVLKQYSEESFVIPASVTKFGDGFGANNYLVKNFEVEQGNESFVAFGGWLYKKLSPTKLRLVAVPRLTEQIVDGKLVFPETDGYTLTEIGDYVFSSFTTNEFRGVSGIKDVEIPQGVESVGIMAFSNCNELRCVELPESLRELKTGAFQYCRALEKVVFKNDLTPILGGVFKTEKGYLTGSVFYDYYGYYDEELDSFIEIEGLPENCKIYVPDQSFGAYRTSFGKHAMQEDGVDTYSDKIFRLSEMSAA
;
A
#
# COMPACT_ATOMS: atom_id res chain seq x y z
N ALA A 1 -21.94 -17.05 43.10
CA ALA A 1 -21.80 -16.14 41.98
C ALA A 1 -20.34 -15.67 41.96
N THR A 2 -19.50 -16.32 41.18
CA THR A 2 -18.13 -15.86 40.89
C THR A 2 -18.23 -14.70 39.94
N ALA A 3 -17.85 -13.51 40.43
CA ALA A 3 -17.68 -12.33 39.57
C ALA A 3 -16.71 -12.73 38.44
N ASN A 4 -17.12 -12.58 37.16
CA ASN A 4 -16.26 -12.68 36.04
C ASN A 4 -15.21 -11.56 36.18
N GLN A 5 -14.03 -11.90 36.68
CA GLN A 5 -12.90 -10.97 36.63
C GLN A 5 -12.54 -10.79 35.16
N THR A 6 -12.70 -9.58 34.65
CA THR A 6 -12.27 -9.21 33.32
C THR A 6 -10.75 -9.23 33.31
N VAL A 7 -10.15 -10.14 32.56
CA VAL A 7 -8.70 -10.18 32.37
C VAL A 7 -8.28 -9.00 31.49
N THR A 8 -7.46 -8.11 32.03
CA THR A 8 -6.96 -6.92 31.35
C THR A 8 -5.52 -7.06 30.90
N GLU A 9 -4.78 -8.01 31.46
CA GLU A 9 -3.40 -8.32 31.09
C GLU A 9 -3.22 -9.82 30.90
N TYR A 10 -2.49 -10.22 29.90
CA TYR A 10 -2.17 -11.61 29.62
C TYR A 10 -0.75 -11.78 29.12
N ALA A 11 -0.07 -12.83 29.56
CA ALA A 11 1.25 -13.19 29.06
C ALA A 11 1.17 -14.57 28.38
N ILE A 12 1.57 -14.64 27.14
CA ILE A 12 1.65 -15.90 26.39
C ILE A 12 2.83 -16.69 26.96
N PRO A 13 2.63 -17.97 27.34
CA PRO A 13 3.69 -18.78 27.94
C PRO A 13 4.94 -18.90 27.05
N SER A 14 6.12 -18.93 27.64
CA SER A 14 7.39 -19.09 26.94
C SER A 14 7.57 -20.45 26.22
N SER A 15 6.68 -21.41 26.49
CA SER A 15 6.62 -22.68 25.76
C SER A 15 5.95 -22.57 24.39
N VAL A 16 5.29 -21.43 24.10
CA VAL A 16 4.64 -21.20 22.81
C VAL A 16 5.69 -20.69 21.83
N THR A 17 5.96 -21.47 20.78
CA THR A 17 6.92 -21.13 19.73
C THR A 17 6.28 -20.45 18.53
N THR A 18 5.01 -20.69 18.28
CA THR A 18 4.24 -20.10 17.19
C THR A 18 2.85 -19.71 17.67
N ILE A 19 2.40 -18.52 17.33
CA ILE A 19 1.02 -18.10 17.50
C ILE A 19 0.37 -18.23 16.12
N ASP A 20 -0.40 -19.28 15.97
CA ASP A 20 -1.02 -19.63 14.69
C ASP A 20 -2.26 -18.79 14.40
N SER A 21 -2.74 -18.84 13.17
CA SER A 21 -3.90 -18.11 12.70
C SER A 21 -5.13 -18.36 13.59
N PHE A 22 -5.90 -17.30 13.87
CA PHE A 22 -7.10 -17.33 14.69
C PHE A 22 -6.90 -17.80 16.15
N SER A 23 -5.69 -17.67 16.68
CA SER A 23 -5.36 -18.16 18.04
C SER A 23 -6.03 -17.38 19.15
N MET A 24 -6.18 -16.05 19.00
CA MET A 24 -6.67 -15.18 20.06
C MET A 24 -7.59 -14.09 19.53
N THR A 25 -8.81 -14.05 20.06
CA THR A 25 -9.69 -12.88 19.95
C THR A 25 -9.88 -12.29 21.34
N VAL A 26 -9.41 -11.05 21.55
CA VAL A 26 -9.39 -10.41 22.85
C VAL A 26 -10.21 -9.12 22.86
N LYS A 27 -10.99 -8.94 23.94
CA LYS A 27 -11.96 -7.84 24.05
C LYS A 27 -11.62 -6.81 25.12
N TYR A 28 -10.94 -7.24 26.16
CA TYR A 28 -10.72 -6.43 27.37
C TYR A 28 -9.25 -6.25 27.72
N LEU A 29 -8.34 -6.87 26.97
CA LEU A 29 -6.92 -6.74 27.24
C LEU A 29 -6.44 -5.32 26.93
N THR A 30 -5.74 -4.75 27.89
CA THR A 30 -4.97 -3.51 27.74
C THR A 30 -3.47 -3.79 27.62
N LYS A 31 -3.05 -5.02 27.97
CA LYS A 31 -1.67 -5.46 27.78
C LYS A 31 -1.61 -6.94 27.40
N LEU A 32 -0.86 -7.21 26.35
CA LEU A 32 -0.48 -8.56 25.94
C LEU A 32 1.05 -8.65 25.89
N THR A 33 1.63 -9.58 26.63
CA THR A 33 3.07 -9.87 26.57
C THR A 33 3.26 -11.19 25.85
N VAL A 34 3.99 -11.18 24.75
CA VAL A 34 4.49 -12.38 24.08
C VAL A 34 5.87 -12.68 24.68
N ASN A 35 5.98 -13.79 25.42
CA ASN A 35 7.22 -14.12 26.11
C ASN A 35 8.29 -14.68 25.15
N GLU A 36 9.54 -14.65 25.62
CA GLU A 36 10.66 -15.26 24.92
C GLU A 36 10.39 -16.74 24.61
N GLY A 37 10.84 -17.19 23.45
CA GLY A 37 10.57 -18.51 22.89
C GLY A 37 9.61 -18.50 21.70
N CYS A 38 8.76 -17.48 21.58
CA CYS A 38 7.93 -17.30 20.40
C CYS A 38 8.81 -16.86 19.20
N LEU A 39 8.70 -17.58 18.09
CA LEU A 39 9.49 -17.36 16.87
C LEU A 39 8.67 -16.76 15.75
N GLU A 40 7.36 -17.06 15.69
CA GLU A 40 6.50 -16.66 14.59
C GLU A 40 5.11 -16.29 15.09
N ILE A 41 4.54 -15.22 14.49
CA ILE A 41 3.15 -14.82 14.64
C ILE A 41 2.54 -14.77 13.25
N LEU A 42 1.51 -15.61 13.01
CA LEU A 42 0.90 -15.80 11.70
C LEU A 42 -0.37 -14.94 11.54
N GLY A 43 -0.89 -14.87 10.33
CA GLY A 43 -2.01 -14.02 10.00
C GLY A 43 -3.25 -14.25 10.87
N ARG A 44 -3.89 -13.17 11.32
CA ARG A 44 -5.03 -13.14 12.24
C ARG A 44 -4.80 -13.92 13.56
N ALA A 45 -3.54 -14.02 13.97
CA ALA A 45 -3.20 -14.73 15.21
C ALA A 45 -3.75 -14.02 16.45
N ILE A 46 -3.72 -12.68 16.45
CA ILE A 46 -4.12 -11.84 17.59
C ILE A 46 -5.06 -10.74 17.09
N ASP A 47 -6.31 -10.83 17.47
CA ASP A 47 -7.37 -9.91 17.08
C ASP A 47 -7.94 -9.19 18.31
N PHE A 48 -7.74 -7.89 18.40
CA PHE A 48 -8.29 -7.03 19.44
C PHE A 48 -9.59 -6.41 18.95
N ILE A 49 -10.72 -6.92 19.42
CA ILE A 49 -12.03 -6.44 19.01
C ILE A 49 -12.59 -5.39 19.98
N PRO A 50 -13.35 -4.39 19.52
CA PRO A 50 -13.97 -3.39 20.36
C PRO A 50 -15.01 -4.01 21.29
N GLN A 51 -15.15 -3.44 22.50
CA GLN A 51 -16.16 -3.88 23.46
C GLN A 51 -17.59 -3.61 22.98
N VAL A 52 -17.78 -2.52 22.30
CA VAL A 52 -19.03 -2.08 21.71
C VAL A 52 -18.82 -1.87 20.21
N PRO A 53 -19.64 -2.49 19.36
CA PRO A 53 -19.54 -2.27 17.91
C PRO A 53 -19.58 -0.78 17.55
N GLY A 54 -18.66 -0.33 16.70
CA GLY A 54 -18.57 1.06 16.28
C GLY A 54 -17.89 2.02 17.26
N GLN A 55 -17.48 1.57 18.45
CA GLN A 55 -16.68 2.36 19.38
C GLN A 55 -15.23 1.85 19.45
N PRO A 56 -14.25 2.74 19.67
CA PRO A 56 -12.88 2.31 19.85
C PRO A 56 -12.77 1.40 21.07
N GLY A 57 -12.04 0.28 20.92
CA GLY A 57 -11.67 -0.59 22.04
C GLY A 57 -10.67 0.09 22.99
N PRO A 58 -10.34 -0.52 24.13
CA PRO A 58 -9.32 -0.01 25.02
C PRO A 58 -7.96 0.04 24.28
N ALA A 59 -7.17 1.07 24.60
CA ALA A 59 -5.80 1.12 24.12
C ALA A 59 -5.02 -0.10 24.65
N ALA A 60 -4.45 -0.89 23.77
CA ALA A 60 -3.72 -2.10 24.12
C ALA A 60 -2.25 -1.96 23.80
N THR A 61 -1.38 -2.44 24.68
CA THR A 61 0.05 -2.58 24.44
C THR A 61 0.37 -4.04 24.16
N VAL A 62 1.03 -4.31 23.04
CA VAL A 62 1.56 -5.65 22.72
C VAL A 62 3.06 -5.61 22.80
N GLU A 63 3.62 -6.35 23.76
CA GLU A 63 5.07 -6.50 23.94
C GLU A 63 5.54 -7.75 23.19
N LEU A 64 6.48 -7.58 22.28
CA LEU A 64 7.03 -8.64 21.44
C LEU A 64 8.45 -9.04 21.89
N PRO A 65 8.76 -10.36 21.94
CA PRO A 65 10.02 -10.86 22.47
C PRO A 65 11.19 -10.69 21.49
N SER A 66 12.41 -10.76 22.01
CA SER A 66 13.63 -10.73 21.20
C SER A 66 13.81 -11.98 20.33
N SER A 67 13.20 -13.09 20.72
CA SER A 67 13.25 -14.37 19.98
C SER A 67 12.44 -14.35 18.69
N LEU A 68 11.49 -13.41 18.54
CA LEU A 68 10.60 -13.37 17.37
C LEU A 68 11.39 -13.11 16.08
N LYS A 69 11.16 -13.95 15.05
CA LYS A 69 11.83 -13.86 13.75
C LYS A 69 10.92 -13.36 12.65
N LYS A 70 9.64 -13.72 12.73
CA LYS A 70 8.69 -13.41 11.67
C LYS A 70 7.35 -12.95 12.20
N ILE A 71 6.79 -11.93 11.55
CA ILE A 71 5.41 -11.52 11.67
C ILE A 71 4.83 -11.54 10.25
N THR A 72 3.94 -12.50 9.98
CA THR A 72 3.42 -12.72 8.63
C THR A 72 1.90 -12.57 8.60
N ASP A 73 1.39 -11.93 7.56
CA ASP A 73 -0.01 -12.02 7.20
C ASP A 73 -0.27 -13.37 6.51
N VAL A 74 -1.49 -13.87 6.63
CA VAL A 74 -2.00 -14.88 5.71
C VAL A 74 -2.55 -14.13 4.51
N LEU A 75 -1.94 -14.29 3.35
CA LEU A 75 -2.65 -14.01 2.12
C LEU A 75 -3.80 -15.00 2.06
N PRO A 76 -5.07 -14.58 2.05
CA PRO A 76 -6.12 -15.50 1.71
C PRO A 76 -5.76 -16.02 0.32
N MET A 77 -5.51 -17.33 0.24
CA MET A 77 -5.62 -18.00 -1.05
C MET A 77 -7.04 -17.74 -1.47
N ASP A 78 -7.20 -16.87 -2.46
CA ASP A 78 -8.51 -16.58 -2.99
C ASP A 78 -9.20 -17.89 -3.37
N TYR A 79 -10.46 -17.96 -3.01
CA TYR A 79 -11.37 -19.04 -3.34
C TYR A 79 -11.46 -19.26 -4.87
N TRP A 80 -10.76 -18.42 -5.67
CA TRP A 80 -10.84 -18.35 -7.13
C TRP A 80 -9.48 -18.49 -7.84
N GLY A 81 -8.37 -18.77 -7.12
CA GLY A 81 -7.03 -18.89 -7.72
C GLY A 81 -6.44 -17.58 -8.21
N TYR A 82 -6.97 -16.46 -7.80
CA TYR A 82 -6.41 -15.13 -7.99
C TYR A 82 -5.71 -14.69 -6.72
N ASN A 83 -4.50 -14.14 -6.86
CA ASN A 83 -3.95 -13.23 -5.88
C ASN A 83 -4.79 -11.94 -5.91
N ASP A 84 -6.05 -12.03 -5.51
CA ASP A 84 -6.91 -10.88 -5.36
C ASP A 84 -6.45 -10.13 -4.11
N VAL A 85 -5.56 -9.20 -4.37
CA VAL A 85 -5.06 -8.25 -3.36
C VAL A 85 -6.16 -7.33 -2.82
N SER A 86 -7.37 -7.41 -3.35
CA SER A 86 -8.59 -6.76 -2.83
C SER A 86 -9.25 -7.59 -1.73
N SER A 87 -8.98 -8.89 -1.67
CA SER A 87 -9.50 -9.72 -0.61
C SER A 87 -8.71 -9.48 0.67
N THR A 88 -9.41 -9.30 1.73
CA THR A 88 -9.02 -8.98 3.09
C THR A 88 -7.84 -9.81 3.58
N THR A 89 -6.62 -9.31 3.41
CA THR A 89 -5.47 -9.86 4.13
C THR A 89 -5.69 -9.59 5.61
N GLU A 90 -5.75 -10.66 6.38
CA GLU A 90 -5.94 -10.58 7.81
C GLU A 90 -4.57 -10.35 8.48
N PRO A 91 -4.36 -9.21 9.15
CA PRO A 91 -3.10 -8.93 9.81
C PRO A 91 -2.80 -9.97 10.90
N ALA A 92 -1.52 -10.26 11.13
CA ALA A 92 -1.12 -11.14 12.22
C ALA A 92 -1.52 -10.56 13.58
N ILE A 93 -1.43 -9.25 13.71
CA ILE A 93 -1.82 -8.49 14.89
C ILE A 93 -2.75 -7.37 14.46
N ALA A 94 -4.03 -7.46 14.81
CA ALA A 94 -5.02 -6.42 14.56
C ALA A 94 -5.32 -5.66 15.87
N LEU A 95 -4.96 -4.39 15.92
CA LEU A 95 -5.23 -3.49 17.05
C LEU A 95 -6.22 -2.41 16.62
N TRP A 96 -7.31 -2.25 17.36
CA TRP A 96 -8.17 -1.07 17.23
C TRP A 96 -7.49 0.19 17.73
N HIS A 97 -6.83 0.04 18.87
CA HIS A 97 -6.09 1.07 19.58
C HIS A 97 -4.87 0.45 20.23
N GLY A 98 -3.71 1.06 20.11
CA GLY A 98 -2.63 0.59 20.93
C GLY A 98 -1.25 0.82 20.33
N ARG A 99 -0.26 0.24 20.93
CA ARG A 99 1.11 0.29 20.48
C ARG A 99 1.78 -1.06 20.54
N LEU A 100 2.73 -1.26 19.63
CA LEU A 100 3.64 -2.39 19.66
C LEU A 100 4.93 -1.97 20.34
N VAL A 101 5.41 -2.79 21.25
CA VAL A 101 6.70 -2.62 21.92
C VAL A 101 7.58 -3.81 21.55
N PHE A 102 8.65 -3.54 20.84
CA PHE A 102 9.65 -4.53 20.52
C PHE A 102 10.65 -4.66 21.68
N ALA A 103 11.11 -5.87 21.97
CA ALA A 103 12.20 -6.08 22.92
C ALA A 103 13.47 -5.35 22.48
N LYS A 104 14.30 -4.93 23.44
CA LYS A 104 15.50 -4.14 23.17
C LYS A 104 16.49 -4.79 22.19
N ASP A 105 16.57 -6.11 22.17
CA ASP A 105 17.43 -6.89 21.28
C ASP A 105 16.61 -7.66 20.24
N PHE A 106 15.57 -7.03 19.73
CA PHE A 106 14.64 -7.60 18.77
C PHE A 106 15.38 -8.07 17.51
N LYS A 107 15.16 -9.33 17.13
CA LYS A 107 15.89 -9.99 16.02
C LYS A 107 14.97 -10.38 14.86
N VAL A 108 13.84 -9.74 14.72
CA VAL A 108 12.94 -10.02 13.59
C VAL A 108 13.67 -9.75 12.27
N GLU A 109 13.58 -10.71 11.37
CA GLU A 109 14.21 -10.63 10.05
C GLU A 109 13.21 -10.23 8.98
N GLU A 110 11.91 -10.56 9.19
CA GLU A 110 10.86 -10.37 8.20
C GLU A 110 9.58 -9.84 8.83
N ILE A 111 9.08 -8.72 8.29
CA ILE A 111 7.77 -8.16 8.59
C ILE A 111 7.02 -8.00 7.27
N ASN A 112 5.93 -8.72 7.08
CA ASN A 112 5.11 -8.60 5.87
C ASN A 112 4.28 -7.31 5.87
N PRO A 113 3.87 -6.82 4.69
CA PRO A 113 3.29 -5.47 4.53
C PRO A 113 2.04 -5.24 5.37
N ARG A 114 1.25 -6.27 5.62
CA ARG A 114 -0.02 -6.20 6.32
C ARG A 114 -0.02 -6.98 7.62
N ALA A 115 1.15 -7.46 8.04
CA ALA A 115 1.28 -8.26 9.25
C ALA A 115 0.77 -7.56 10.50
N ILE A 116 0.81 -6.23 10.51
CA ILE A 116 0.39 -5.41 11.63
C ILE A 116 -0.59 -4.36 11.12
N SER A 117 -1.79 -4.34 11.68
CA SER A 117 -2.79 -3.31 11.41
C SER A 117 -3.22 -2.64 12.71
N VAL A 118 -3.14 -1.34 12.74
CA VAL A 118 -3.58 -0.53 13.88
C VAL A 118 -4.59 0.51 13.39
N LEU A 119 -5.87 0.28 13.67
CA LEU A 119 -6.98 0.94 12.99
C LEU A 119 -7.35 2.34 13.49
N LYS A 120 -7.04 2.72 14.73
CA LYS A 120 -7.32 4.07 15.25
C LYS A 120 -6.31 4.54 16.30
N GLN A 121 -5.81 5.72 15.99
CA GLN A 121 -5.24 6.76 16.85
C GLN A 121 -4.64 6.37 18.20
N TYR A 122 -3.37 6.28 18.28
CA TYR A 122 -2.48 6.85 19.30
C TYR A 122 -1.05 6.47 18.96
N SER A 123 -0.34 7.29 18.24
CA SER A 123 1.02 7.63 18.60
C SER A 123 1.51 8.76 17.74
N GLU A 124 2.05 9.72 18.41
CA GLU A 124 2.99 10.69 17.87
C GLU A 124 4.37 10.01 17.69
N GLU A 125 4.44 8.68 17.83
CA GLU A 125 5.68 7.92 17.86
C GLU A 125 6.05 7.39 16.49
N SER A 126 7.34 7.38 16.22
CA SER A 126 7.93 6.77 15.04
C SER A 126 7.86 5.24 15.10
N PHE A 127 7.67 4.59 13.95
CA PHE A 127 7.87 3.15 13.84
C PHE A 127 9.34 2.88 13.50
N VAL A 128 10.07 2.34 14.48
CA VAL A 128 11.50 2.06 14.32
C VAL A 128 11.70 0.68 13.69
N ILE A 129 12.40 0.63 12.57
CA ILE A 129 12.79 -0.62 11.90
C ILE A 129 14.07 -1.13 12.57
N PRO A 130 14.05 -2.28 13.24
CA PRO A 130 15.22 -2.86 13.90
C PRO A 130 16.38 -3.13 12.93
N ALA A 131 17.61 -3.11 13.44
CA ALA A 131 18.81 -3.36 12.65
C ALA A 131 18.83 -4.76 11.99
N SER A 132 18.14 -5.73 12.59
CA SER A 132 18.05 -7.11 12.09
C SER A 132 17.08 -7.30 10.92
N VAL A 133 16.17 -6.36 10.67
CA VAL A 133 15.16 -6.50 9.61
C VAL A 133 15.82 -6.41 8.23
N THR A 134 15.68 -7.46 7.45
CA THR A 134 16.19 -7.56 6.07
C THR A 134 15.06 -7.62 5.04
N LYS A 135 13.83 -7.96 5.48
CA LYS A 135 12.64 -8.03 4.64
C LYS A 135 11.51 -7.25 5.31
N PHE A 136 11.03 -6.26 4.60
CA PHE A 136 9.89 -5.45 5.00
C PHE A 136 9.04 -5.22 3.76
N GLY A 137 7.75 -5.50 3.87
CA GLY A 137 6.88 -5.44 2.72
C GLY A 137 6.43 -4.03 2.35
N ASP A 138 6.20 -3.82 1.08
CA ASP A 138 5.74 -2.55 0.52
C ASP A 138 4.35 -2.16 1.07
N GLY A 139 4.06 -0.88 1.16
CA GLY A 139 2.73 -0.36 1.50
C GLY A 139 2.33 -0.44 2.98
N PHE A 140 3.22 -0.82 3.88
CA PHE A 140 2.93 -0.93 5.31
C PHE A 140 2.37 0.37 5.92
N GLY A 141 2.94 1.52 5.56
CA GLY A 141 2.56 2.81 6.15
C GLY A 141 1.15 3.25 5.78
N ALA A 142 0.73 3.04 4.54
CA ALA A 142 -0.59 3.44 4.04
C ALA A 142 -1.73 2.67 4.72
N ASN A 143 -1.46 1.47 5.21
CA ASN A 143 -2.42 0.64 5.94
C ASN A 143 -2.38 0.85 7.47
N ASN A 144 -1.46 1.64 7.98
CA ASN A 144 -1.30 1.90 9.40
C ASN A 144 -1.50 3.38 9.72
N TYR A 145 -2.68 3.72 10.23
CA TYR A 145 -3.05 5.09 10.60
C TYR A 145 -2.19 5.72 11.71
N LEU A 146 -1.39 4.90 12.40
CA LEU A 146 -0.64 5.32 13.57
C LEU A 146 0.81 5.64 13.30
N VAL A 147 1.33 5.26 12.14
CA VAL A 147 2.72 5.55 11.82
C VAL A 147 2.80 7.00 11.35
N LYS A 148 3.41 7.85 12.17
CA LYS A 148 3.70 9.23 11.82
C LYS A 148 5.00 9.34 11.03
N ASN A 149 6.02 8.59 11.46
CA ASN A 149 7.32 8.54 10.82
C ASN A 149 7.87 7.11 10.86
N PHE A 150 8.64 6.75 9.85
CA PHE A 150 9.54 5.61 9.92
C PHE A 150 10.93 6.11 10.33
N GLU A 151 11.54 5.35 11.23
CA GLU A 151 12.95 5.46 11.59
C GLU A 151 13.63 4.11 11.37
N VAL A 152 14.93 4.12 11.17
CA VAL A 152 15.70 2.90 10.98
C VAL A 152 16.82 2.88 12.00
N GLU A 153 16.91 1.79 12.75
CA GLU A 153 17.94 1.61 13.77
C GLU A 153 19.33 1.60 13.15
N GLN A 154 20.29 2.21 13.85
CA GLN A 154 21.68 2.26 13.41
C GLN A 154 22.21 0.83 13.18
N GLY A 155 22.90 0.62 12.07
CA GLY A 155 23.43 -0.68 11.68
C GLY A 155 22.53 -1.50 10.77
N ASN A 156 21.32 -1.04 10.44
CA ASN A 156 20.52 -1.70 9.41
C ASN A 156 21.16 -1.51 8.03
N GLU A 157 21.58 -2.62 7.41
CA GLU A 157 22.22 -2.61 6.10
C GLU A 157 21.21 -2.61 4.93
N SER A 158 19.97 -2.98 5.19
CA SER A 158 18.93 -3.18 4.16
C SER A 158 18.03 -2.00 3.94
N PHE A 159 17.81 -1.18 4.99
CA PHE A 159 16.84 -0.08 4.96
C PHE A 159 17.46 1.25 5.42
N VAL A 160 16.79 2.34 5.05
CA VAL A 160 17.09 3.71 5.48
C VAL A 160 15.80 4.52 5.47
N ALA A 161 15.71 5.56 6.28
CA ALA A 161 14.57 6.47 6.31
C ALA A 161 15.01 7.90 5.96
N PHE A 162 14.21 8.59 5.14
CA PHE A 162 14.37 10.01 4.80
C PHE A 162 12.99 10.68 4.85
N GLY A 163 12.89 11.83 5.49
CA GLY A 163 11.64 12.57 5.63
C GLY A 163 10.50 11.76 6.24
N GLY A 164 10.82 10.80 7.11
CA GLY A 164 9.85 9.90 7.72
C GLY A 164 9.34 8.76 6.81
N TRP A 165 9.87 8.62 5.59
CA TRP A 165 9.54 7.55 4.67
C TRP A 165 10.58 6.44 4.73
N LEU A 166 10.16 5.19 4.53
CA LEU A 166 11.03 4.02 4.56
C LEU A 166 11.45 3.61 3.15
N TYR A 167 12.76 3.44 3.00
CA TYR A 167 13.38 3.00 1.75
C TYR A 167 14.20 1.73 1.96
N LYS A 168 14.15 0.83 0.98
CA LYS A 168 15.04 -0.32 0.85
C LYS A 168 16.23 0.07 0.01
N LYS A 169 17.43 -0.26 0.46
CA LYS A 169 18.67 -0.13 -0.30
C LYS A 169 18.75 -1.26 -1.33
N LEU A 170 18.70 -0.91 -2.61
CA LEU A 170 18.89 -1.87 -3.72
C LEU A 170 20.36 -2.03 -4.09
N SER A 171 21.13 -0.97 -3.89
CA SER A 171 22.57 -0.90 -4.09
C SER A 171 23.14 0.24 -3.25
N PRO A 172 24.46 0.47 -3.24
CA PRO A 172 25.07 1.60 -2.53
C PRO A 172 24.53 2.98 -2.93
N THR A 173 23.87 3.10 -4.08
CA THR A 173 23.38 4.39 -4.62
C THR A 173 21.93 4.37 -5.06
N LYS A 174 21.22 3.22 -4.98
CA LYS A 174 19.85 3.08 -5.46
C LYS A 174 18.88 2.67 -4.35
N LEU A 175 17.72 3.29 -4.35
CA LEU A 175 16.64 3.03 -3.39
C LEU A 175 15.35 2.59 -4.07
N ARG A 176 14.59 1.79 -3.31
CA ARG A 176 13.18 1.53 -3.53
C ARG A 176 12.38 2.14 -2.38
N LEU A 177 11.37 2.93 -2.66
CA LEU A 177 10.42 3.41 -1.67
C LEU A 177 9.50 2.25 -1.25
N VAL A 178 9.45 1.95 0.04
CA VAL A 178 8.76 0.78 0.58
C VAL A 178 7.50 1.17 1.34
N ALA A 179 7.58 2.23 2.16
CA ALA A 179 6.44 2.64 2.95
C ALA A 179 6.45 4.16 3.21
N VAL A 180 5.25 4.72 3.20
CA VAL A 180 4.98 6.13 3.49
C VAL A 180 3.94 6.20 4.62
N PRO A 181 4.12 7.04 5.63
CA PRO A 181 3.09 7.27 6.63
C PRO A 181 1.82 7.81 5.99
N ARG A 182 0.65 7.31 6.38
CA ARG A 182 -0.62 7.76 5.81
C ARG A 182 -0.87 9.27 5.99
N LEU A 183 -0.46 9.82 7.11
CA LEU A 183 -0.53 11.25 7.42
C LEU A 183 0.82 11.92 7.20
N THR A 184 1.44 11.66 6.05
CA THR A 184 2.74 12.26 5.73
C THR A 184 2.69 13.78 5.68
N GLU A 185 3.70 14.44 6.23
CA GLU A 185 3.87 15.90 6.14
C GLU A 185 4.46 16.33 4.78
N GLN A 186 4.76 15.37 3.91
CA GLN A 186 5.33 15.60 2.57
C GLN A 186 4.28 15.99 1.52
N ILE A 187 3.09 16.44 1.95
CA ILE A 187 2.06 17.01 1.07
C ILE A 187 1.96 18.51 1.37
N VAL A 188 2.44 19.32 0.46
CA VAL A 188 2.45 20.79 0.57
C VAL A 188 1.48 21.36 -0.46
N ASP A 189 0.44 22.05 -0.03
CA ASP A 189 -0.60 22.64 -0.87
C ASP A 189 -1.24 21.65 -1.87
N GLY A 190 -1.30 20.37 -1.46
CA GLY A 190 -1.80 19.28 -2.28
C GLY A 190 -0.77 18.63 -3.21
N LYS A 191 0.43 19.16 -3.29
CA LYS A 191 1.53 18.56 -4.07
C LYS A 191 2.32 17.58 -3.18
N LEU A 192 2.50 16.35 -3.67
CA LEU A 192 3.39 15.37 -3.04
C LEU A 192 4.84 15.74 -3.30
N VAL A 193 5.61 15.94 -2.23
CA VAL A 193 7.02 16.29 -2.27
C VAL A 193 7.85 15.10 -1.80
N PHE A 194 8.64 14.51 -2.69
CA PHE A 194 9.53 13.41 -2.31
C PHE A 194 10.70 13.94 -1.48
N PRO A 195 11.01 13.32 -0.33
CA PRO A 195 12.16 13.71 0.48
C PRO A 195 13.48 13.60 -0.27
N GLU A 196 14.44 14.47 0.05
CA GLU A 196 15.81 14.30 -0.39
C GLU A 196 16.42 13.05 0.22
N THR A 197 17.21 12.32 -0.56
CA THR A 197 17.72 10.98 -0.21
C THR A 197 19.23 10.92 -0.03
N ASP A 198 19.85 12.04 0.34
CA ASP A 198 21.25 12.18 0.77
C ASP A 198 22.26 11.41 -0.14
N GLY A 199 22.19 11.69 -1.44
CA GLY A 199 23.09 11.11 -2.45
C GLY A 199 22.63 9.76 -3.02
N TYR A 200 21.54 9.17 -2.53
CA TYR A 200 20.90 8.05 -3.19
C TYR A 200 19.96 8.51 -4.29
N THR A 201 19.79 7.67 -5.31
CA THR A 201 18.77 7.83 -6.36
C THR A 201 17.58 6.94 -6.07
N LEU A 202 16.38 7.50 -5.96
CA LEU A 202 15.15 6.73 -5.93
C LEU A 202 14.90 6.16 -7.34
N THR A 203 14.93 4.81 -7.46
CA THR A 203 14.74 4.14 -8.76
C THR A 203 13.44 3.36 -8.83
N GLU A 204 12.84 3.01 -7.70
CA GLU A 204 11.59 2.26 -7.68
C GLU A 204 10.64 2.81 -6.61
N ILE A 205 9.37 2.95 -6.97
CA ILE A 205 8.27 3.11 -6.02
C ILE A 205 7.65 1.73 -5.84
N GLY A 206 7.58 1.25 -4.60
CA GLY A 206 7.10 -0.07 -4.24
C GLY A 206 5.60 -0.26 -4.48
N ASP A 207 5.15 -1.49 -4.29
CA ASP A 207 3.75 -1.84 -4.46
C ASP A 207 2.91 -1.25 -3.30
N TYR A 208 1.72 -0.72 -3.58
CA TYR A 208 0.76 -0.20 -2.60
C TYR A 208 1.24 0.95 -1.70
N VAL A 209 2.35 1.61 -2.00
CA VAL A 209 3.00 2.57 -1.09
C VAL A 209 2.09 3.72 -0.67
N PHE A 210 1.31 4.28 -1.58
CA PHE A 210 0.36 5.35 -1.34
C PHE A 210 -1.10 4.87 -1.30
N SER A 211 -1.34 3.57 -1.45
CA SER A 211 -2.66 2.97 -1.48
C SER A 211 -3.08 2.47 -0.11
N SER A 212 -4.35 2.56 0.22
CA SER A 212 -4.93 1.98 1.44
C SER A 212 -5.94 0.89 1.11
N PHE A 213 -5.80 -0.26 1.77
CA PHE A 213 -6.69 -1.42 1.63
C PHE A 213 -7.50 -1.71 2.91
N THR A 214 -7.84 -0.71 3.68
CA THR A 214 -8.72 -0.97 4.83
C THR A 214 -10.12 -1.27 4.32
N THR A 215 -10.67 -2.39 4.75
CA THR A 215 -11.93 -3.02 4.32
C THR A 215 -13.20 -2.15 4.37
N ASN A 216 -13.14 -0.96 4.99
CA ASN A 216 -14.29 -0.08 5.12
C ASN A 216 -14.08 1.33 4.54
N GLU A 217 -12.87 1.67 4.12
CA GLU A 217 -12.57 2.96 3.50
C GLU A 217 -11.45 2.79 2.48
N PHE A 218 -11.79 2.49 1.24
CA PHE A 218 -10.85 2.50 0.11
C PHE A 218 -10.37 3.92 -0.12
N ARG A 219 -9.34 4.35 0.61
CA ARG A 219 -8.73 5.66 0.43
C ARG A 219 -7.21 5.49 0.45
N GLY A 220 -6.56 5.98 -0.59
CA GLY A 220 -5.11 6.16 -0.61
C GLY A 220 -4.65 7.20 0.42
N VAL A 221 -3.39 7.58 0.39
CA VAL A 221 -2.91 8.74 1.15
C VAL A 221 -3.72 9.96 0.74
N SER A 222 -4.42 10.57 1.70
CA SER A 222 -5.34 11.67 1.43
C SER A 222 -4.59 12.99 1.20
N GLY A 223 -5.19 13.88 0.42
CA GLY A 223 -4.67 15.23 0.17
C GLY A 223 -3.67 15.32 -1.00
N ILE A 224 -3.32 14.21 -1.64
CA ILE A 224 -2.47 14.26 -2.85
C ILE A 224 -3.34 14.69 -4.03
N LYS A 225 -3.08 15.89 -4.55
CA LYS A 225 -3.74 16.42 -5.76
C LYS A 225 -2.80 16.36 -6.96
N ASP A 226 -1.53 16.62 -6.74
CA ASP A 226 -0.51 16.65 -7.78
C ASP A 226 0.70 15.84 -7.35
N VAL A 227 1.23 15.04 -8.27
CA VAL A 227 2.46 14.29 -8.06
C VAL A 227 3.37 14.44 -9.27
N GLU A 228 4.62 14.80 -9.01
CA GLU A 228 5.72 14.72 -9.95
C GLU A 228 6.65 13.61 -9.49
N ILE A 229 6.67 12.50 -10.24
CA ILE A 229 7.55 11.38 -9.92
C ILE A 229 9.00 11.79 -10.20
N PRO A 230 9.92 11.63 -9.23
CA PRO A 230 11.29 12.11 -9.37
C PRO A 230 12.04 11.51 -10.56
N GLN A 231 12.90 12.32 -11.17
CA GLN A 231 13.86 11.82 -12.15
C GLN A 231 14.78 10.79 -11.50
N GLY A 232 15.00 9.67 -12.18
CA GLY A 232 15.69 8.49 -11.65
C GLY A 232 14.76 7.32 -11.40
N VAL A 233 13.45 7.56 -11.15
CA VAL A 233 12.47 6.48 -10.99
C VAL A 233 12.28 5.76 -12.31
N GLU A 234 12.56 4.46 -12.29
CA GLU A 234 12.48 3.55 -13.44
C GLU A 234 11.19 2.70 -13.39
N SER A 235 10.63 2.44 -12.19
CA SER A 235 9.43 1.60 -12.00
C SER A 235 8.49 2.16 -10.94
N VAL A 236 7.18 2.12 -11.24
CA VAL A 236 6.09 2.38 -10.28
C VAL A 236 5.33 1.08 -10.06
N GLY A 237 5.23 0.67 -8.79
CA GLY A 237 4.75 -0.62 -8.34
C GLY A 237 3.26 -0.86 -8.57
N ILE A 238 2.84 -2.10 -8.28
CA ILE A 238 1.44 -2.52 -8.36
C ILE A 238 0.62 -1.65 -7.40
N MET A 239 -0.46 -1.06 -7.92
CA MET A 239 -1.40 -0.23 -7.16
C MET A 239 -0.74 0.84 -6.27
N ALA A 240 0.45 1.34 -6.66
CA ALA A 240 1.24 2.25 -5.83
C ALA A 240 0.48 3.51 -5.41
N PHE A 241 -0.35 4.06 -6.28
CA PHE A 241 -1.22 5.23 -6.04
C PHE A 241 -2.71 4.89 -6.14
N SER A 242 -3.08 3.62 -6.05
CA SER A 242 -4.48 3.22 -6.14
C SER A 242 -5.33 3.92 -5.07
N ASN A 243 -6.55 4.32 -5.42
CA ASN A 243 -7.48 5.03 -4.54
C ASN A 243 -7.01 6.43 -4.05
N CYS A 244 -6.03 7.05 -4.71
CA CYS A 244 -5.72 8.46 -4.47
C CYS A 244 -6.83 9.33 -5.11
N ASN A 245 -8.00 9.40 -4.45
CA ASN A 245 -9.22 9.96 -5.04
C ASN A 245 -9.20 11.47 -5.28
N GLU A 246 -8.23 12.19 -4.72
CA GLU A 246 -8.03 13.63 -4.92
C GLU A 246 -6.96 13.93 -5.98
N LEU A 247 -6.26 12.90 -6.48
CA LEU A 247 -5.15 13.05 -7.43
C LEU A 247 -5.67 13.53 -8.79
N ARG A 248 -5.20 14.71 -9.21
CA ARG A 248 -5.59 15.37 -10.47
C ARG A 248 -4.53 15.33 -11.54
N CYS A 249 -3.27 15.49 -11.13
CA CYS A 249 -2.15 15.57 -12.06
C CYS A 249 -1.03 14.62 -11.68
N VAL A 250 -0.54 13.89 -12.68
CA VAL A 250 0.62 13.01 -12.57
C VAL A 250 1.63 13.37 -13.64
N GLU A 251 2.88 13.67 -13.23
CA GLU A 251 4.00 13.83 -14.14
C GLU A 251 5.00 12.69 -13.96
N LEU A 252 5.31 11.99 -15.04
CA LEU A 252 6.13 10.80 -15.10
C LEU A 252 7.48 11.11 -15.77
N PRO A 253 8.63 10.71 -15.16
CA PRO A 253 9.94 11.16 -15.59
C PRO A 253 10.43 10.46 -16.88
N GLU A 254 11.46 11.04 -17.50
CA GLU A 254 12.14 10.43 -18.66
C GLU A 254 12.76 9.06 -18.34
N SER A 255 13.15 8.84 -17.08
CA SER A 255 13.74 7.60 -16.61
C SER A 255 12.77 6.42 -16.53
N LEU A 256 11.45 6.67 -16.59
CA LEU A 256 10.43 5.65 -16.40
C LEU A 256 10.53 4.53 -17.44
N ARG A 257 10.49 3.28 -16.99
CA ARG A 257 10.55 2.08 -17.83
C ARG A 257 9.32 1.20 -17.66
N GLU A 258 8.70 1.23 -16.47
CA GLU A 258 7.60 0.36 -16.14
C GLU A 258 6.56 1.05 -15.25
N LEU A 259 5.28 0.92 -15.64
CA LEU A 259 4.13 1.17 -14.79
C LEU A 259 3.41 -0.15 -14.56
N LYS A 260 3.39 -0.63 -13.31
CA LYS A 260 2.76 -1.90 -13.00
C LYS A 260 1.24 -1.79 -12.90
N THR A 261 0.59 -2.94 -12.87
CA THR A 261 -0.86 -3.09 -12.82
C THR A 261 -1.49 -2.20 -11.74
N GLY A 262 -2.51 -1.46 -12.12
CA GLY A 262 -3.30 -0.63 -11.22
C GLY A 262 -2.54 0.53 -10.55
N ALA A 263 -1.34 0.90 -11.05
CA ALA A 263 -0.50 1.92 -10.40
C ALA A 263 -1.27 3.19 -10.04
N PHE A 264 -2.24 3.60 -10.85
CA PHE A 264 -3.14 4.74 -10.64
C PHE A 264 -4.62 4.35 -10.71
N GLN A 265 -4.94 3.11 -10.35
CA GLN A 265 -6.31 2.61 -10.34
C GLN A 265 -7.17 3.40 -9.34
N TYR A 266 -8.44 3.64 -9.64
CA TYR A 266 -9.38 4.37 -8.79
C TYR A 266 -9.00 5.83 -8.46
N CYS A 267 -8.13 6.47 -9.23
CA CYS A 267 -7.84 7.91 -9.12
C CYS A 267 -8.94 8.73 -9.81
N ARG A 268 -10.10 8.83 -9.19
CA ARG A 268 -11.34 9.35 -9.81
C ARG A 268 -11.31 10.85 -10.16
N ALA A 269 -10.41 11.62 -9.56
CA ALA A 269 -10.24 13.04 -9.86
C ALA A 269 -9.16 13.31 -10.93
N LEU A 270 -8.61 12.26 -11.57
CA LEU A 270 -7.49 12.42 -12.47
C LEU A 270 -7.90 13.20 -13.74
N GLU A 271 -7.22 14.31 -13.98
CA GLU A 271 -7.46 15.23 -15.09
C GLU A 271 -6.32 15.19 -16.11
N LYS A 272 -5.10 14.94 -15.62
CA LYS A 272 -3.89 15.05 -16.45
C LYS A 272 -2.83 14.02 -16.07
N VAL A 273 -2.31 13.32 -17.08
CA VAL A 273 -1.12 12.46 -16.97
C VAL A 273 -0.10 12.92 -18.02
N VAL A 274 1.12 13.19 -17.59
CA VAL A 274 2.20 13.66 -18.46
C VAL A 274 3.33 12.65 -18.46
N PHE A 275 3.64 12.07 -19.59
CA PHE A 275 4.83 11.26 -19.82
C PHE A 275 5.94 12.14 -20.41
N LYS A 276 7.10 12.16 -19.75
CA LYS A 276 8.27 12.92 -20.22
C LYS A 276 9.24 12.05 -21.03
N ASN A 277 9.09 10.72 -21.00
CA ASN A 277 10.00 9.80 -21.68
C ASN A 277 9.61 9.51 -23.13
N ASP A 278 10.64 9.42 -24.00
CA ASP A 278 10.47 9.15 -25.43
C ASP A 278 10.16 7.68 -25.74
N LEU A 279 10.49 6.77 -24.83
CA LEU A 279 10.17 5.36 -24.95
C LEU A 279 8.91 5.05 -24.16
N THR A 280 7.95 4.40 -24.79
CA THR A 280 6.76 3.92 -24.08
C THR A 280 7.19 2.95 -22.97
N PRO A 281 6.78 3.19 -21.72
CA PRO A 281 7.08 2.26 -20.63
C PRO A 281 6.35 0.94 -20.85
N ILE A 282 6.84 -0.12 -20.23
CA ILE A 282 6.09 -1.37 -20.07
C ILE A 282 4.90 -1.05 -19.17
N LEU A 283 3.69 -1.27 -19.68
CA LEU A 283 2.47 -1.09 -18.93
C LEU A 283 2.06 -2.42 -18.30
N GLY A 284 1.59 -2.36 -17.05
CA GLY A 284 1.12 -3.53 -16.31
C GLY A 284 0.10 -4.33 -17.10
N GLY A 285 0.21 -5.64 -17.01
CA GLY A 285 -0.59 -6.57 -17.80
C GLY A 285 -2.09 -6.49 -17.50
N VAL A 286 -2.87 -6.75 -18.52
CA VAL A 286 -4.30 -6.99 -18.41
C VAL A 286 -4.52 -8.48 -18.15
N PHE A 287 -5.21 -8.83 -17.09
CA PHE A 287 -5.52 -10.21 -16.76
C PHE A 287 -6.93 -10.56 -17.28
N LYS A 288 -7.06 -11.69 -17.96
CA LYS A 288 -8.36 -12.21 -18.35
C LYS A 288 -8.90 -13.12 -17.25
N THR A 289 -10.04 -12.78 -16.66
CA THR A 289 -10.69 -13.63 -15.67
C THR A 289 -11.29 -14.89 -16.34
N GLU A 290 -11.62 -15.94 -15.57
CA GLU A 290 -12.29 -17.13 -16.08
C GLU A 290 -13.64 -16.80 -16.74
N LYS A 291 -14.26 -15.68 -16.39
CA LYS A 291 -15.51 -15.18 -16.98
C LYS A 291 -15.28 -14.33 -18.24
N GLY A 292 -14.01 -14.18 -18.68
CA GLY A 292 -13.68 -13.43 -19.89
C GLY A 292 -13.41 -11.94 -19.69
N TYR A 293 -13.54 -11.42 -18.46
CA TYR A 293 -13.32 -10.00 -18.19
C TYR A 293 -11.84 -9.64 -18.20
N LEU A 294 -11.52 -8.46 -18.70
CA LEU A 294 -10.16 -7.89 -18.68
C LEU A 294 -9.99 -7.05 -17.41
N THR A 295 -9.02 -7.38 -16.59
CA THR A 295 -8.69 -6.62 -15.38
C THR A 295 -7.21 -6.25 -15.37
N GLY A 296 -6.84 -5.14 -14.73
CA GLY A 296 -5.45 -4.90 -14.42
C GLY A 296 -4.69 -3.88 -15.26
N SER A 297 -5.34 -2.99 -15.98
CA SER A 297 -4.65 -1.84 -16.61
C SER A 297 -4.07 -0.89 -15.55
N VAL A 298 -3.09 -0.08 -15.96
CA VAL A 298 -2.44 0.93 -15.10
C VAL A 298 -3.43 1.92 -14.49
N PHE A 299 -4.46 2.29 -15.27
CA PHE A 299 -5.48 3.28 -14.89
C PHE A 299 -6.87 2.69 -14.75
N TYR A 300 -7.02 1.39 -15.01
CA TYR A 300 -8.32 0.76 -15.17
C TYR A 300 -9.02 0.59 -13.84
N ASP A 301 -10.27 1.02 -13.81
CA ASP A 301 -11.19 0.84 -12.71
C ASP A 301 -12.24 -0.21 -13.11
N TYR A 302 -11.92 -1.49 -12.95
CA TYR A 302 -12.93 -2.52 -13.07
C TYR A 302 -13.56 -2.75 -11.70
N TYR A 303 -14.58 -1.99 -11.41
CA TYR A 303 -15.53 -2.31 -10.37
C TYR A 303 -16.91 -2.41 -11.01
N GLY A 304 -17.27 -3.62 -11.40
CA GLY A 304 -18.64 -3.90 -11.72
C GLY A 304 -19.32 -4.37 -10.43
N TYR A 305 -20.35 -3.73 -10.00
CA TYR A 305 -21.26 -4.30 -9.02
C TYR A 305 -22.56 -4.69 -9.73
N TYR A 306 -23.15 -5.80 -9.29
CA TYR A 306 -24.47 -6.15 -9.74
C TYR A 306 -25.47 -5.27 -9.00
N ASP A 307 -26.18 -4.45 -9.75
CA ASP A 307 -27.28 -3.64 -9.21
C ASP A 307 -28.55 -4.48 -9.22
N GLU A 308 -28.98 -4.90 -8.04
CA GLU A 308 -30.17 -5.75 -7.87
C GLU A 308 -31.47 -5.03 -8.28
N GLU A 309 -31.53 -3.70 -8.24
CA GLU A 309 -32.71 -2.91 -8.65
C GLU A 309 -32.83 -2.83 -10.18
N LEU A 310 -31.70 -2.78 -10.88
CA LEU A 310 -31.64 -2.68 -12.33
C LEU A 310 -31.49 -4.06 -13.01
N ASP A 311 -31.29 -5.14 -12.24
CA ASP A 311 -30.97 -6.48 -12.73
C ASP A 311 -29.84 -6.46 -13.78
N SER A 312 -28.85 -5.62 -13.55
CA SER A 312 -27.76 -5.38 -14.49
C SER A 312 -26.42 -5.14 -13.79
N PHE A 313 -25.36 -5.47 -14.51
CA PHE A 313 -24.00 -5.19 -14.07
C PHE A 313 -23.64 -3.77 -14.48
N ILE A 314 -23.31 -2.88 -13.51
CA ILE A 314 -22.88 -1.53 -13.77
C ILE A 314 -21.37 -1.51 -13.87
N GLU A 315 -20.83 -1.20 -15.03
CA GLU A 315 -19.42 -0.99 -15.29
C GLU A 315 -19.06 0.48 -15.00
N ILE A 316 -17.95 0.70 -14.25
CA ILE A 316 -17.38 2.02 -14.04
C ILE A 316 -16.13 2.14 -14.89
N GLU A 317 -16.10 3.11 -15.79
CA GLU A 317 -15.02 3.34 -16.76
C GLU A 317 -13.70 3.75 -16.12
N GLY A 318 -12.58 3.30 -16.73
CA GLY A 318 -11.25 3.31 -16.16
C GLY A 318 -10.56 4.66 -15.95
N LEU A 319 -10.58 5.56 -16.91
CA LEU A 319 -10.07 6.94 -16.78
C LEU A 319 -11.26 7.90 -16.71
N PRO A 320 -11.19 8.94 -15.85
CA PRO A 320 -12.19 10.00 -15.89
C PRO A 320 -12.40 10.53 -17.30
N GLU A 321 -13.66 10.85 -17.65
CA GLU A 321 -14.04 11.26 -19.02
C GLU A 321 -13.18 12.39 -19.56
N ASN A 322 -12.83 13.36 -18.73
CA ASN A 322 -12.05 14.54 -19.09
C ASN A 322 -10.53 14.38 -18.90
N CYS A 323 -10.05 13.20 -18.48
CA CYS A 323 -8.63 12.98 -18.28
C CYS A 323 -7.88 12.99 -19.62
N LYS A 324 -6.76 13.72 -19.68
CA LYS A 324 -5.87 13.80 -20.84
C LYS A 324 -4.50 13.24 -20.52
N ILE A 325 -3.98 12.41 -21.42
CA ILE A 325 -2.63 11.84 -21.37
C ILE A 325 -1.75 12.59 -22.37
N TYR A 326 -0.75 13.30 -21.88
CA TYR A 326 0.21 14.01 -22.73
C TYR A 326 1.49 13.21 -22.85
N VAL A 327 1.98 13.09 -24.08
CA VAL A 327 3.17 12.29 -24.42
C VAL A 327 4.11 13.08 -25.33
N PRO A 328 5.42 12.78 -25.38
CA PRO A 328 6.35 13.44 -26.30
C PRO A 328 5.90 13.33 -27.76
N ASP A 329 6.01 14.41 -28.50
CA ASP A 329 5.50 14.53 -29.87
C ASP A 329 6.05 13.45 -30.79
N GLN A 330 7.35 13.16 -30.69
CA GLN A 330 8.03 12.14 -31.49
C GLN A 330 7.53 10.71 -31.18
N SER A 331 7.03 10.47 -29.97
CA SER A 331 6.62 9.13 -29.52
C SER A 331 5.10 8.94 -29.54
N PHE A 332 4.35 9.95 -29.95
CA PHE A 332 2.88 9.97 -29.92
C PHE A 332 2.25 8.72 -30.55
N GLY A 333 2.71 8.30 -31.74
CA GLY A 333 2.19 7.10 -32.41
C GLY A 333 2.47 5.81 -31.65
N ALA A 334 3.66 5.71 -31.03
CA ALA A 334 4.04 4.54 -30.23
C ALA A 334 3.18 4.44 -28.96
N TYR A 335 2.95 5.56 -28.28
CA TYR A 335 2.08 5.62 -27.11
C TYR A 335 0.63 5.25 -27.45
N ARG A 336 0.05 5.81 -28.50
CA ARG A 336 -1.29 5.42 -28.96
C ARG A 336 -1.42 3.92 -29.20
N THR A 337 -0.43 3.32 -29.88
CA THR A 337 -0.43 1.88 -30.15
C THR A 337 -0.31 1.06 -28.85
N SER A 338 0.54 1.49 -27.92
CA SER A 338 0.74 0.79 -26.65
C SER A 338 -0.50 0.85 -25.78
N PHE A 339 -1.06 2.04 -25.57
CA PHE A 339 -2.26 2.21 -24.76
C PHE A 339 -3.50 1.55 -25.37
N GLY A 340 -3.69 1.62 -26.68
CA GLY A 340 -4.78 0.96 -27.37
C GLY A 340 -4.80 -0.56 -27.17
N LYS A 341 -3.63 -1.19 -27.09
CA LYS A 341 -3.54 -2.63 -26.78
C LYS A 341 -3.93 -2.99 -25.35
N HIS A 342 -3.76 -2.08 -24.42
CA HIS A 342 -4.03 -2.29 -23.00
C HIS A 342 -5.44 -1.87 -22.56
N ALA A 343 -6.16 -1.18 -23.43
CA ALA A 343 -7.50 -0.64 -23.16
C ALA A 343 -8.61 -1.33 -23.94
N MET A 344 -8.31 -2.44 -24.63
CA MET A 344 -9.31 -3.15 -25.43
C MET A 344 -10.36 -3.80 -24.52
N GLN A 345 -11.60 -3.32 -24.63
CA GLN A 345 -12.78 -4.04 -24.16
C GLN A 345 -13.07 -5.24 -25.08
N GLU A 346 -13.92 -6.18 -24.67
CA GLU A 346 -14.28 -7.35 -25.45
C GLU A 346 -14.88 -7.03 -26.85
N ASP A 347 -15.45 -5.82 -27.00
CA ASP A 347 -16.02 -5.32 -28.24
C ASP A 347 -14.97 -4.65 -29.17
N GLY A 348 -13.70 -4.58 -28.76
CA GLY A 348 -12.62 -4.00 -29.53
C GLY A 348 -12.56 -2.46 -29.51
N VAL A 349 -13.30 -1.81 -28.59
CA VAL A 349 -13.27 -0.37 -28.43
C VAL A 349 -12.03 0.05 -27.65
N ASP A 350 -11.21 0.92 -28.26
CA ASP A 350 -10.04 1.54 -27.66
C ASP A 350 -10.48 2.73 -26.81
N THR A 351 -10.45 2.56 -25.47
CA THR A 351 -10.92 3.57 -24.53
C THR A 351 -9.92 4.67 -24.20
N TYR A 352 -8.66 4.57 -24.69
CA TYR A 352 -7.62 5.53 -24.33
C TYR A 352 -6.99 6.28 -25.49
N SER A 353 -7.08 5.81 -26.74
CA SER A 353 -6.37 6.46 -27.85
C SER A 353 -6.87 7.86 -28.18
N ASP A 354 -8.11 8.17 -27.88
CA ASP A 354 -8.71 9.51 -28.00
C ASP A 354 -8.32 10.46 -26.85
N LYS A 355 -7.81 9.92 -25.74
CA LYS A 355 -7.34 10.68 -24.58
C LYS A 355 -5.84 11.03 -24.65
N ILE A 356 -5.12 10.57 -25.68
CA ILE A 356 -3.68 10.79 -25.83
C ILE A 356 -3.44 12.00 -26.73
N PHE A 357 -2.66 12.95 -26.21
CA PHE A 357 -2.32 14.23 -26.82
C PHE A 357 -0.80 14.40 -26.88
N ARG A 358 -0.32 15.29 -27.74
CA ARG A 358 1.09 15.66 -27.81
C ARG A 358 1.44 16.66 -26.70
N LEU A 359 2.67 16.63 -26.19
CA LEU A 359 3.13 17.64 -25.24
C LEU A 359 3.00 19.06 -25.80
N SER A 360 3.23 19.25 -27.10
CA SER A 360 3.05 20.54 -27.78
C SER A 360 1.60 21.05 -27.76
N GLU A 361 0.62 20.19 -27.54
CA GLU A 361 -0.81 20.55 -27.41
C GLU A 361 -1.20 20.91 -25.98
N MET A 362 -0.31 20.71 -25.02
CA MET A 362 -0.56 21.08 -23.63
C MET A 362 -0.52 22.61 -23.51
N SER A 363 -1.70 23.23 -23.38
CA SER A 363 -1.81 24.67 -23.15
C SER A 363 -1.04 25.05 -21.91
N ALA A 364 -0.25 26.13 -21.97
CA ALA A 364 0.33 26.72 -20.77
C ALA A 364 -0.82 27.14 -19.84
N ALA A 365 -0.96 26.46 -18.71
CA ALA A 365 -1.97 26.75 -17.68
C ALA A 365 -1.56 27.98 -16.88
#